data_0d0e5b94f8b865783451ca8674082366
#
_entry.id   0d0e5b94f8b865783451ca8674082366
#
_cell.length_a   1.000
_cell.length_b   1.000
_cell.length_c   1.000
_cell.angle_alpha   90.00
_cell.angle_beta   90.00
_cell.angle_gamma   90.00
#
_symmetry.space_group_name_H-M   'P 1'
#
loop_
_entity.id
_entity.type
_entity.pdbx_description
1 polymer ?
#
loop_
_entity_poly.entity_id
_entity_poly.type
_entity_poly.pdbx_seq_one_letter_code
_entity_poly.pdbx_strand_id
1 'polypeptide(L)' 'MSAEPTFIYGPKDGAPVPEMLWVLDNIELQEKTKTGRFIHHYMLNYDSKNYEYKGVTLEEDEDD' A
#
# COMPACT_ATOMS: atom_id res chain seq x y z
N MET A 1 -16.76 -1.85 -19.52
CA MET A 1 -16.07 -2.64 -18.51
C MET A 1 -15.01 -1.81 -17.83
N SER A 2 -15.14 -1.60 -16.53
CA SER A 2 -14.16 -0.83 -15.81
C SER A 2 -13.06 -1.75 -15.32
N ALA A 3 -11.81 -1.30 -15.45
CA ALA A 3 -10.69 -2.05 -14.91
C ALA A 3 -10.56 -1.76 -13.42
N GLU A 4 -10.36 -2.81 -12.65
CA GLU A 4 -10.13 -2.64 -11.23
C GLU A 4 -8.71 -2.15 -11.01
N PRO A 5 -8.51 -1.23 -10.05
CA PRO A 5 -7.15 -0.79 -9.74
C PRO A 5 -6.35 -1.93 -9.13
N THR A 6 -5.05 -1.91 -9.41
CA THR A 6 -4.12 -2.88 -8.85
C THR A 6 -2.98 -2.14 -8.18
N PHE A 7 -2.28 -2.85 -7.30
CA PHE A 7 -1.05 -2.34 -6.72
C PHE A 7 0.08 -2.51 -7.73
N ILE A 8 0.88 -1.45 -7.91
CA ILE A 8 2.00 -1.45 -8.83
C ILE A 8 3.28 -1.31 -8.02
N TYR A 9 4.19 -2.22 -8.21
CA TYR A 9 5.45 -2.30 -7.48
C TYR A 9 5.21 -2.64 -6.00
N GLY A 10 6.29 -2.85 -5.29
CA GLY A 10 6.24 -3.16 -3.88
C GLY A 10 5.73 -4.57 -3.58
N PRO A 11 5.44 -4.84 -2.30
CA PRO A 11 5.10 -6.20 -1.88
C PRO A 11 3.78 -6.72 -2.42
N LYS A 12 2.90 -5.84 -2.86
CA LYS A 12 1.59 -6.23 -3.40
C LYS A 12 1.50 -6.06 -4.91
N ASP A 13 2.65 -5.93 -5.58
CA ASP A 13 2.66 -5.71 -7.02
C ASP A 13 1.77 -6.73 -7.73
N GLY A 14 0.86 -6.23 -8.57
CA GLY A 14 -0.04 -7.06 -9.34
C GLY A 14 -1.30 -7.51 -8.62
N ALA A 15 -1.40 -7.27 -7.34
CA ALA A 15 -2.59 -7.67 -6.58
C ALA A 15 -3.72 -6.66 -6.79
N PRO A 16 -4.98 -7.12 -6.81
CA PRO A 16 -6.10 -6.19 -6.91
C PRO A 16 -6.27 -5.40 -5.61
N VAL A 17 -6.66 -4.13 -5.76
CA VAL A 17 -6.94 -3.29 -4.61
C VAL A 17 -8.38 -3.55 -4.16
N PRO A 18 -8.60 -3.84 -2.86
CA PRO A 18 -9.96 -4.04 -2.37
C PRO A 18 -10.83 -2.82 -2.61
N GLU A 19 -12.08 -3.06 -2.99
CA GLU A 19 -12.99 -1.99 -3.38
C GLU A 19 -13.16 -0.96 -2.27
N MET A 20 -13.14 -1.40 -1.02
CA MET A 20 -13.29 -0.48 0.11
C MET A 20 -12.19 0.56 0.19
N LEU A 21 -11.04 0.28 -0.44
CA LEU A 21 -9.91 1.21 -0.43
C LEU A 21 -9.92 2.18 -1.61
N TRP A 22 -10.83 2.00 -2.57
CA TRP A 22 -10.85 2.84 -3.78
C TRP A 22 -11.19 4.29 -3.48
N VAL A 23 -11.78 4.56 -2.33
CA VAL A 23 -12.11 5.94 -1.92
C VAL A 23 -10.89 6.70 -1.40
N LEU A 24 -9.78 6.01 -1.19
CA LEU A 24 -8.58 6.60 -0.64
C LEU A 24 -7.60 6.96 -1.75
N ASP A 25 -6.94 8.09 -1.61
CA ASP A 25 -5.85 8.47 -2.52
C ASP A 25 -4.53 7.84 -2.09
N ASN A 26 -4.39 7.57 -0.80
CA ASN A 26 -3.20 6.96 -0.23
C ASN A 26 -3.60 5.72 0.54
N ILE A 27 -2.85 4.65 0.35
CA ILE A 27 -3.08 3.41 1.08
C ILE A 27 -1.81 3.07 1.84
N GLU A 28 -1.97 2.72 3.11
CA GLU A 28 -0.87 2.26 3.94
C GLU A 28 -1.14 0.84 4.35
N LEU A 29 -0.21 -0.04 3.98
CA LEU A 29 -0.30 -1.45 4.34
C LEU A 29 0.75 -1.75 5.39
N GLN A 30 0.33 -2.33 6.51
CA GLN A 30 1.22 -2.61 7.61
C GLN A 30 1.59 -4.08 7.65
N GLU A 31 2.88 -4.32 7.84
CA GLU A 31 3.39 -5.67 7.98
C GLU A 31 4.10 -5.76 9.32
N LYS A 32 3.56 -6.55 10.22
CA LYS A 32 4.13 -6.65 11.55
C LYS A 32 5.38 -7.52 11.55
N THR A 33 6.38 -7.07 12.30
CA THR A 33 7.62 -7.81 12.49
C THR A 33 7.82 -8.09 13.98
N LYS A 34 8.92 -8.77 14.33
CA LYS A 34 9.19 -9.06 15.72
C LYS A 34 9.47 -7.83 16.55
N THR A 35 10.06 -6.80 15.94
CA THR A 35 10.51 -5.61 16.65
C THR A 35 9.77 -4.36 16.27
N GLY A 36 8.73 -4.48 15.45
CA GLY A 36 7.99 -3.32 15.01
C GLY A 36 7.11 -3.66 13.83
N ARG A 37 7.08 -2.75 12.88
CA ARG A 37 6.26 -2.96 11.68
C ARG A 37 6.80 -2.15 10.52
N PHE A 38 6.57 -2.66 9.31
CA PHE A 38 6.79 -1.91 8.10
C PHE A 38 5.45 -1.33 7.64
N ILE A 39 5.48 -0.07 7.24
CA ILE A 39 4.31 0.58 6.67
C ILE A 39 4.63 0.88 5.21
N HIS A 40 3.94 0.17 4.33
CA HIS A 40 4.15 0.31 2.89
C HIS A 40 3.17 1.34 2.36
N HIS A 41 3.68 2.32 1.63
CA HIS A 41 2.90 3.46 1.17
C HIS A 41 2.59 3.32 -0.32
N TYR A 42 1.33 3.41 -0.67
CA TYR A 42 0.87 3.41 -2.05
C TYR A 42 0.05 4.67 -2.30
N MET A 43 0.25 5.28 -3.46
CA MET A 43 -0.52 6.45 -3.85
C MET A 43 -1.23 6.20 -5.17
N LEU A 44 -2.46 6.71 -5.26
CA LEU A 44 -3.24 6.59 -6.48
C LEU A 44 -2.61 7.41 -7.60
N ASN A 45 -2.38 6.75 -8.71
CA ASN A 45 -1.98 7.42 -9.94
C ASN A 45 -3.26 7.70 -10.73
N TYR A 46 -3.60 8.97 -10.88
CA TYR A 46 -4.87 9.35 -11.49
C TYR A 46 -4.91 9.05 -12.98
N ASP A 47 -3.77 8.93 -13.64
CA ASP A 47 -3.72 8.61 -15.05
C ASP A 47 -4.02 7.13 -15.30
N SER A 48 -3.36 6.25 -14.56
CA SER A 48 -3.52 4.81 -14.74
C SER A 48 -4.64 4.23 -13.89
N LYS A 49 -5.05 4.96 -12.85
CA LYS A 49 -6.03 4.51 -11.87
C LYS A 49 -5.53 3.35 -11.01
N ASN A 50 -4.23 3.13 -10.99
CA ASN A 50 -3.61 2.12 -10.15
C ASN A 50 -2.92 2.80 -8.96
N TYR A 51 -2.58 2.01 -7.95
CA TYR A 51 -1.89 2.53 -6.78
C TYR A 51 -0.42 2.14 -6.87
N GLU A 52 0.44 3.15 -6.92
CA GLU A 52 1.88 2.95 -7.08
C GLU A 52 2.60 2.99 -5.75
N TYR A 53 3.54 2.08 -5.60
CA TYR A 53 4.35 1.98 -4.39
C TYR A 53 5.27 3.19 -4.26
N LYS A 54 5.23 3.83 -3.11
CA LYS A 54 6.03 5.05 -2.87
C LYS A 54 7.13 4.84 -1.85
N GLY A 55 7.19 3.68 -1.23
CA GLY A 55 8.24 3.39 -0.28
C GLY A 55 7.70 2.74 0.98
N VAL A 56 8.59 2.58 1.94
CA VAL A 56 8.27 1.90 3.18
C VAL A 56 8.83 2.69 4.36
N THR A 57 8.06 2.74 5.43
CA THR A 57 8.50 3.32 6.70
C THR A 57 8.63 2.19 7.71
N LEU A 58 9.75 2.18 8.42
CA LEU A 58 9.93 1.23 9.50
C LEU A 58 9.59 1.91 10.83
N GLU A 59 8.67 1.32 11.55
CA GLU A 59 8.38 1.73 12.92
C GLU A 59 8.84 0.64 13.85
N GLU A 60 9.76 0.99 14.74
CA GLU A 60 10.25 0.04 15.73
C GLU A 60 9.50 0.21 17.03
N ASP A 61 9.12 -0.90 17.63
CA ASP A 61 8.54 -0.86 18.96
C ASP A 61 9.63 -0.48 19.95
N GLU A 62 9.33 0.49 20.78
CA GLU A 62 10.23 0.80 21.87
C GLU A 62 9.97 -0.18 22.99
N ASP A 63 11.01 -0.92 23.29
CA ASP A 63 10.94 -1.90 24.36
C ASP A 63 11.66 -1.34 25.57
N ASP A 64 10.92 -0.97 26.54
CA ASP A 64 11.50 -0.46 27.79
C ASP A 64 11.74 -1.59 28.77
#